data_a34e23e7507be3e5d8fbb1ba1242b5c5
#
_entry.id   a34e23e7507be3e5d8fbb1ba1242b5c5
#
_cell.length_a   1.000
_cell.length_b   1.000
_cell.length_c   1.000
_cell.angle_alpha   90.00
_cell.angle_beta   90.00
_cell.angle_gamma   90.00
#
_symmetry.space_group_name_H-M   'P 1'
#
loop_
_entity.id
_entity.type
_entity.pdbx_description
1 polymer ?
#
loop_
_entity_poly.entity_id
_entity_poly.type
_entity_poly.pdbx_seq_one_letter_code
_entity_poly.pdbx_strand_id
1 'polypeptide(L)'
;MPEVRIGLPSVVEAALLPALIGPARTRKLLLTGNNIAAGEALAWGIVDEAVPADRLDAAVEILAAALLAAGPQAVRLQKSLILDWEDMHTTAAVDRGIDGFVEAFATDEPHRMTSAARAAMQARRKAG
;
A
#
# COMPACT_ATOMS: atom_id res chain seq x y z
N MET A 1 10.88 5.31 -16.63
CA MET A 1 12.13 4.50 -16.67
C MET A 1 12.86 4.70 -18.02
N PRO A 2 13.41 5.91 -18.29
CA PRO A 2 14.04 6.22 -19.59
C PRO A 2 15.53 5.91 -19.65
N GLU A 3 16.11 5.33 -18.59
CA GLU A 3 17.55 5.13 -18.40
C GLU A 3 18.19 4.35 -19.56
N VAL A 4 17.48 3.36 -20.10
CA VAL A 4 17.96 2.56 -21.24
C VAL A 4 18.23 3.41 -22.47
N ARG A 5 17.56 4.56 -22.63
CA ARG A 5 17.78 5.48 -23.77
C ARG A 5 19.08 6.26 -23.70
N ILE A 6 19.69 6.31 -22.52
CA ILE A 6 20.99 6.95 -22.29
C ILE A 6 22.09 5.90 -21.99
N GLY A 7 21.82 4.61 -22.29
CA GLY A 7 22.80 3.54 -22.16
C GLY A 7 22.98 2.99 -20.74
N LEU A 8 22.04 3.26 -19.83
CA LEU A 8 22.07 2.75 -18.46
C LEU A 8 20.92 1.76 -18.24
N PRO A 9 21.08 0.72 -17.41
CA PRO A 9 19.97 -0.09 -16.97
C PRO A 9 19.16 0.65 -15.91
N SER A 10 17.83 0.45 -15.90
CA SER A 10 16.99 0.82 -14.76
C SER A 10 17.24 -0.17 -13.62
N VAL A 11 17.46 0.36 -12.42
CA VAL A 11 17.82 -0.42 -11.22
C VAL A 11 16.90 -0.06 -10.05
N VAL A 12 17.20 -0.60 -8.86
CA VAL A 12 16.49 -0.34 -7.61
C VAL A 12 14.99 -0.66 -7.75
N GLU A 13 14.11 0.35 -7.77
CA GLU A 13 12.66 0.15 -7.84
C GLU A 13 12.17 -0.56 -9.12
N ALA A 14 13.00 -0.59 -10.17
CA ALA A 14 12.70 -1.38 -11.37
C ALA A 14 12.53 -2.88 -11.06
N ALA A 15 13.20 -3.38 -10.02
CA ALA A 15 13.09 -4.77 -9.56
C ALA A 15 11.69 -5.11 -9.01
N LEU A 16 10.92 -4.13 -8.56
CA LEU A 16 9.57 -4.32 -8.03
C LEU A 16 8.51 -4.48 -9.14
N LEU A 17 8.81 -3.99 -10.35
CA LEU A 17 7.83 -3.95 -11.44
C LEU A 17 7.30 -5.34 -11.86
N PRO A 18 8.11 -6.42 -11.92
CA PRO A 18 7.58 -7.74 -12.28
C PRO A 18 6.43 -8.22 -11.38
N ALA A 19 6.52 -7.95 -10.08
CA ALA A 19 5.48 -8.29 -9.11
C ALA A 19 4.24 -7.39 -9.27
N LEU A 20 4.44 -6.09 -9.54
CA LEU A 20 3.36 -5.11 -9.66
C LEU A 20 2.56 -5.24 -10.96
N ILE A 21 3.25 -5.34 -12.11
CA ILE A 21 2.62 -5.21 -13.44
C ILE A 21 2.82 -6.44 -14.33
N GLY A 22 3.46 -7.44 -13.80
CA GLY A 22 3.80 -8.67 -14.52
C GLY A 22 4.99 -8.53 -15.47
N PRO A 23 5.61 -9.65 -15.88
CA PRO A 23 6.86 -9.66 -16.63
C PRO A 23 6.76 -9.04 -18.04
N ALA A 24 5.61 -9.16 -18.70
CA ALA A 24 5.44 -8.64 -20.06
C ALA A 24 5.46 -7.10 -20.11
N ARG A 25 4.67 -6.45 -19.22
CA ARG A 25 4.63 -4.99 -19.11
C ARG A 25 5.94 -4.43 -18.60
N THR A 26 6.58 -5.11 -17.65
CA THR A 26 7.92 -4.76 -17.16
C THR A 26 8.93 -4.73 -18.30
N ARG A 27 9.02 -5.79 -19.12
CA ARG A 27 9.92 -5.81 -20.28
C ARG A 27 9.61 -4.69 -21.26
N LYS A 28 8.34 -4.47 -21.60
CA LYS A 28 7.92 -3.36 -22.46
C LYS A 28 8.44 -2.04 -21.93
N LEU A 29 8.19 -1.74 -20.65
CA LEU A 29 8.55 -0.46 -20.03
C LEU A 29 10.07 -0.26 -19.95
N LEU A 30 10.80 -1.25 -19.43
CA LEU A 30 12.24 -1.13 -19.18
C LEU A 30 13.09 -1.20 -20.45
N LEU A 31 12.70 -2.03 -21.43
CA LEU A 31 13.49 -2.18 -22.67
C LEU A 31 13.24 -1.07 -23.69
N THR A 32 12.08 -0.45 -23.66
CA THR A 32 11.78 0.66 -24.58
C THR A 32 12.08 2.03 -23.97
N GLY A 33 12.08 2.15 -22.64
CA GLY A 33 12.21 3.43 -21.95
C GLY A 33 11.07 4.41 -22.27
N ASN A 34 9.92 3.92 -22.76
CA ASN A 34 8.79 4.77 -23.11
C ASN A 34 8.10 5.32 -21.86
N ASN A 35 7.61 6.55 -21.98
CA ASN A 35 6.70 7.09 -20.99
C ASN A 35 5.31 6.45 -21.16
N ILE A 36 4.62 6.25 -20.04
CA ILE A 36 3.22 5.85 -20.00
C ILE A 36 2.40 6.99 -19.39
N ALA A 37 1.15 7.13 -19.81
CA ALA A 37 0.23 8.09 -19.23
C ALA A 37 -0.33 7.60 -17.90
N ALA A 38 -0.86 8.52 -17.07
CA ALA A 38 -1.44 8.19 -15.76
C ALA A 38 -2.55 7.13 -15.86
N GLY A 39 -3.42 7.21 -16.87
CA GLY A 39 -4.46 6.19 -17.10
C GLY A 39 -3.91 4.80 -17.47
N GLU A 40 -2.78 4.72 -18.18
CA GLU A 40 -2.11 3.46 -18.47
C GLU A 40 -1.43 2.91 -17.19
N ALA A 41 -0.83 3.77 -16.38
CA ALA A 41 -0.23 3.40 -15.11
C ALA A 41 -1.29 2.84 -14.14
N LEU A 42 -2.47 3.47 -14.06
CA LEU A 42 -3.62 2.97 -13.29
C LEU A 42 -4.09 1.61 -13.81
N ALA A 43 -4.29 1.47 -15.12
CA ALA A 43 -4.72 0.20 -15.74
C ALA A 43 -3.71 -0.94 -15.55
N TRP A 44 -2.45 -0.62 -15.31
CA TRP A 44 -1.39 -1.60 -15.03
C TRP A 44 -1.22 -1.91 -13.55
N GLY A 45 -1.78 -1.08 -12.65
CA GLY A 45 -1.62 -1.22 -11.20
C GLY A 45 -0.31 -0.65 -10.67
N ILE A 46 0.33 0.28 -11.39
CA ILE A 46 1.53 1.01 -10.90
C ILE A 46 1.11 2.08 -9.88
N VAL A 47 -0.05 2.69 -10.09
CA VAL A 47 -0.64 3.69 -9.21
C VAL A 47 -2.05 3.25 -8.83
N ASP A 48 -2.47 3.62 -7.62
CA ASP A 48 -3.78 3.25 -7.08
C ASP A 48 -4.89 4.15 -7.62
N GLU A 49 -4.55 5.41 -7.94
CA GLU A 49 -5.49 6.41 -8.39
C GLU A 49 -4.87 7.34 -9.44
N ALA A 50 -5.67 7.80 -10.38
CA ALA A 50 -5.30 8.82 -11.35
C ALA A 50 -6.37 9.91 -11.38
N VAL A 51 -6.03 11.10 -10.95
CA VAL A 51 -6.93 12.24 -10.84
C VAL A 51 -6.42 13.43 -11.66
N PRO A 52 -7.27 14.41 -12.03
CA PRO A 52 -6.82 15.68 -12.58
C PRO A 52 -5.83 16.37 -11.64
N ALA A 53 -4.87 17.12 -12.19
CA ALA A 53 -3.79 17.73 -11.44
C ALA A 53 -4.29 18.66 -10.31
N ASP A 54 -5.37 19.40 -10.54
CA ASP A 54 -6.03 20.28 -9.57
C ASP A 54 -6.77 19.54 -8.45
N ARG A 55 -6.90 18.20 -8.54
CA ARG A 55 -7.54 17.33 -7.54
C ARG A 55 -6.53 16.46 -6.78
N LEU A 56 -5.25 16.53 -7.12
CA LEU A 56 -4.23 15.66 -6.55
C LEU A 56 -4.10 15.84 -5.04
N ASP A 57 -3.97 17.08 -4.57
CA ASP A 57 -3.82 17.36 -3.14
C ASP A 57 -5.03 16.88 -2.34
N ALA A 58 -6.24 17.08 -2.86
CA ALA A 58 -7.46 16.61 -2.20
C ALA A 58 -7.53 15.08 -2.12
N ALA A 59 -7.10 14.35 -3.17
CA ALA A 59 -7.03 12.90 -3.14
C ALA A 59 -5.99 12.39 -2.13
N VAL A 60 -4.82 13.02 -2.08
CA VAL A 60 -3.78 12.71 -1.08
C VAL A 60 -4.27 12.97 0.35
N GLU A 61 -4.97 14.08 0.59
CA GLU A 61 -5.53 14.40 1.92
C GLU A 61 -6.56 13.38 2.38
N ILE A 62 -7.41 12.88 1.48
CA ILE A 62 -8.39 11.81 1.79
C ILE A 62 -7.66 10.54 2.24
N LEU A 63 -6.64 10.11 1.51
CA LEU A 63 -5.86 8.92 1.86
C LEU A 63 -5.08 9.12 3.17
N ALA A 64 -4.45 10.27 3.34
CA ALA A 64 -3.74 10.62 4.57
C ALA A 64 -4.68 10.64 5.79
N ALA A 65 -5.88 11.22 5.65
CA ALA A 65 -6.88 11.22 6.71
C ALA A 65 -7.32 9.79 7.10
N ALA A 66 -7.48 8.89 6.13
CA ALA A 66 -7.81 7.50 6.40
C ALA A 66 -6.70 6.79 7.19
N LEU A 67 -5.42 7.02 6.85
CA LEU A 67 -4.28 6.48 7.57
C LEU A 67 -4.18 7.05 9.00
N LEU A 68 -4.41 8.35 9.16
CA LEU A 68 -4.36 9.03 10.46
C LEU A 68 -5.52 8.63 11.39
N ALA A 69 -6.65 8.20 10.83
CA ALA A 69 -7.78 7.68 11.61
C ALA A 69 -7.54 6.26 12.15
N ALA A 70 -6.58 5.52 11.60
CA ALA A 70 -6.21 4.19 12.06
C ALA A 70 -5.30 4.25 13.30
N GLY A 71 -5.17 3.13 14.01
CA GLY A 71 -4.24 3.00 15.12
C GLY A 71 -2.79 3.11 14.66
N PRO A 72 -2.01 4.08 15.17
CA PRO A 72 -0.66 4.31 14.66
C PRO A 72 0.30 3.13 14.87
N GLN A 73 0.12 2.34 15.92
CA GLN A 73 0.90 1.12 16.13
C GLN A 73 0.48 0.03 15.15
N ALA A 74 -0.83 -0.15 14.96
CA ALA A 74 -1.36 -1.11 14.00
C ALA A 74 -0.88 -0.82 12.57
N VAL A 75 -0.86 0.45 12.15
CA VAL A 75 -0.34 0.86 10.83
C VAL A 75 1.14 0.53 10.68
N ARG A 76 1.96 0.80 11.71
CA ARG A 76 3.40 0.46 11.68
C ARG A 76 3.64 -1.04 11.59
N LEU A 77 2.93 -1.82 12.41
CA LEU A 77 3.02 -3.29 12.38
C LEU A 77 2.56 -3.84 11.03
N GLN A 78 1.42 -3.36 10.50
CA GLN A 78 0.92 -3.80 9.20
C GLN A 78 1.90 -3.48 8.08
N LYS A 79 2.54 -2.31 8.10
CA LYS A 79 3.57 -1.96 7.12
C LYS A 79 4.78 -2.90 7.22
N SER A 80 5.24 -3.21 8.43
CA SER A 80 6.33 -4.19 8.63
C SER A 80 5.94 -5.56 8.09
N LEU A 81 4.73 -6.05 8.39
CA LEU A 81 4.24 -7.34 7.89
C LEU A 81 4.18 -7.40 6.37
N ILE A 82 3.72 -6.33 5.71
CA ILE A 82 3.66 -6.28 4.24
C ILE A 82 5.06 -6.44 3.66
N LEU A 83 6.06 -5.74 4.19
CA LEU A 83 7.45 -5.85 3.74
C LEU A 83 8.05 -7.24 4.01
N ASP A 84 7.78 -7.81 5.19
CA ASP A 84 8.23 -9.16 5.54
C ASP A 84 7.64 -10.22 4.58
N TRP A 85 6.37 -10.07 4.20
CA TRP A 85 5.65 -11.02 3.33
C TRP A 85 6.16 -11.04 1.89
N GLU A 86 6.79 -9.96 1.40
CA GLU A 86 7.35 -9.89 0.05
C GLU A 86 8.42 -10.96 -0.19
N ASP A 87 9.15 -11.34 0.86
CA ASP A 87 10.25 -12.31 0.79
C ASP A 87 9.92 -13.68 1.45
N MET A 88 8.66 -13.89 1.89
CA MET A 88 8.25 -15.07 2.63
C MET A 88 7.37 -16.02 1.82
N HIS A 89 7.52 -17.33 2.05
CA HIS A 89 6.51 -18.29 1.64
C HIS A 89 5.24 -18.14 2.47
N THR A 90 4.07 -18.42 1.86
CA THR A 90 2.74 -18.19 2.45
C THR A 90 2.58 -18.70 3.88
N THR A 91 3.09 -19.92 4.18
CA THR A 91 2.99 -20.48 5.54
C THR A 91 3.75 -19.63 6.56
N ALA A 92 5.00 -19.28 6.26
CA ALA A 92 5.81 -18.42 7.13
C ALA A 92 5.20 -17.00 7.26
N ALA A 93 4.62 -16.49 6.18
CA ALA A 93 3.92 -15.20 6.18
C ALA A 93 2.69 -15.20 7.12
N VAL A 94 1.94 -16.31 7.16
CA VAL A 94 0.82 -16.49 8.10
C VAL A 94 1.31 -16.53 9.54
N ASP A 95 2.35 -17.33 9.84
CA ASP A 95 2.94 -17.42 11.18
C ASP A 95 3.46 -16.05 11.64
N ARG A 96 4.18 -15.33 10.76
CA ARG A 96 4.64 -13.95 11.03
C ARG A 96 3.47 -13.00 11.30
N GLY A 97 2.33 -13.18 10.61
CA GLY A 97 1.10 -12.43 10.84
C GLY A 97 0.52 -12.68 12.22
N ILE A 98 0.54 -13.93 12.70
CA ILE A 98 0.10 -14.30 14.06
C ILE A 98 0.98 -13.62 15.11
N ASP A 99 2.31 -13.63 14.93
CA ASP A 99 3.25 -12.96 15.82
C ASP A 99 2.98 -11.44 15.87
N GLY A 100 2.77 -10.81 14.71
CA GLY A 100 2.42 -9.39 14.63
C GLY A 100 1.08 -9.05 15.31
N PHE A 101 0.10 -9.96 15.23
CA PHE A 101 -1.15 -9.81 15.96
C PHE A 101 -0.93 -9.84 17.48
N VAL A 102 -0.12 -10.77 17.99
CA VAL A 102 0.23 -10.83 19.41
C VAL A 102 0.99 -9.57 19.83
N GLU A 103 1.96 -9.12 19.02
CA GLU A 103 2.74 -7.91 19.27
C GLU A 103 1.85 -6.65 19.40
N ALA A 104 0.74 -6.56 18.64
CA ALA A 104 -0.18 -5.44 18.74
C ALA A 104 -0.76 -5.27 20.16
N PHE A 105 -0.95 -6.35 20.89
CA PHE A 105 -1.46 -6.33 22.28
C PHE A 105 -0.39 -5.99 23.33
N ALA A 106 0.85 -5.73 22.93
CA ALA A 106 1.86 -5.15 23.82
C ALA A 106 1.52 -3.71 24.24
N THR A 107 0.53 -3.08 23.58
CA THR A 107 0.00 -1.76 23.93
C THR A 107 -1.50 -1.82 24.19
N ASP A 108 -2.07 -0.73 24.72
CA ASP A 108 -3.53 -0.61 24.94
C ASP A 108 -4.30 -0.19 23.66
N GLU A 109 -3.59 0.06 22.56
CA GLU A 109 -4.20 0.57 21.33
C GLU A 109 -5.34 -0.31 20.80
N PRO A 110 -5.23 -1.66 20.72
CA PRO A 110 -6.32 -2.51 20.24
C PRO A 110 -7.59 -2.40 21.11
N HIS A 111 -7.42 -2.34 22.42
CA HIS A 111 -8.55 -2.20 23.36
C HIS A 111 -9.24 -0.86 23.22
N ARG A 112 -8.49 0.23 23.15
CA ARG A 112 -8.99 1.58 22.98
C ARG A 112 -9.71 1.77 21.65
N MET A 113 -9.10 1.32 20.55
CA MET A 113 -9.69 1.42 19.20
C MET A 113 -10.96 0.58 19.07
N THR A 114 -10.98 -0.63 19.60
CA THR A 114 -12.16 -1.50 19.60
C THR A 114 -13.30 -0.88 20.42
N SER A 115 -13.01 -0.30 21.58
CA SER A 115 -14.01 0.38 22.42
C SER A 115 -14.61 1.58 21.72
N ALA A 116 -13.79 2.41 21.05
CA ALA A 116 -14.25 3.55 20.25
C ALA A 116 -15.15 3.11 19.09
N ALA A 117 -14.74 2.05 18.36
CA ALA A 117 -15.53 1.51 17.25
C ALA A 117 -16.90 0.99 17.73
N ARG A 118 -16.97 0.28 18.86
CA ARG A 118 -18.22 -0.19 19.44
C ARG A 118 -19.14 0.97 19.83
N ALA A 119 -18.59 2.01 20.46
CA ALA A 119 -19.35 3.20 20.84
C ALA A 119 -19.95 3.91 19.61
N ALA A 120 -19.16 4.07 18.54
CA ALA A 120 -19.62 4.67 17.29
C ALA A 120 -20.74 3.84 16.62
N MET A 121 -20.62 2.51 16.61
CA MET A 121 -21.68 1.61 16.10
C MET A 121 -22.98 1.72 16.90
N GLN A 122 -22.89 1.80 18.23
CA GLN A 122 -24.07 1.96 19.10
C GLN A 122 -24.76 3.31 18.89
N ALA A 123 -23.97 4.38 18.72
CA ALA A 123 -24.52 5.71 18.42
C ALA A 123 -25.29 5.73 17.10
N ARG A 124 -24.75 5.12 16.03
CA ARG A 124 -25.43 4.99 14.73
C ARG A 124 -26.75 4.21 14.83
N ARG A 125 -26.80 3.13 15.61
CA ARG A 125 -28.04 2.33 15.81
C ARG A 125 -29.12 3.05 16.60
N LYS A 126 -28.78 4.06 17.39
CA LYS A 126 -29.74 4.89 18.15
C LYS A 126 -30.26 6.08 17.34
N ALA A 127 -29.57 6.47 16.27
CA ALA A 127 -29.91 7.63 15.44
C ALA A 127 -30.73 7.27 14.18
N GLY A 128 -30.86 5.97 13.83
CA GLY A 128 -31.69 5.46 12.73
C GLY A 128 -32.81 4.57 13.23
#